data_2a7d8ab71c1e3e7b180953f84c6261be
#
_entry.id   2a7d8ab71c1e3e7b180953f84c6261be
#
_cell.length_a   1.000
_cell.length_b   1.000
_cell.length_c   1.000
_cell.angle_alpha   90.00
_cell.angle_beta   90.00
_cell.angle_gamma   90.00
#
_symmetry.space_group_name_H-M   'P 1'
#
loop_
_entity.id
_entity.type
_entity.pdbx_description
1 polymer ?
#
loop_
_entity_poly.entity_id
_entity_poly.type
_entity_poly.pdbx_seq_one_letter_code
_entity_poly.pdbx_strand_id
1 'polypeptide(L)'
;MEFNQIIQEFEELSDVDFAENMKKFGIDYVKSYGLRLPQIRKIAKQCGKNHELALKLWNHGYHETYLLATLVEEPEKVDSIQLNEWVNMFYSWDLVDQACINLLRFIPEAIDNIFTWSNSDAEFVKRTAFSLIAVLAVHNKDVDFDKYFEIIKEGSKDNRNFVKKSVNWALRQIGKSSAENNKKALKLAYEILEIDNNASRWVARGAIKELESEKVQNRFSKR
;
A
#
# COMPACT_ATOMS: atom_id res chain seq x y z
N MET A 1 -21.41 13.63 6.38
CA MET A 1 -20.83 14.91 6.85
C MET A 1 -20.45 15.75 5.65
N GLU A 2 -20.60 17.07 5.76
CA GLU A 2 -20.16 18.01 4.75
C GLU A 2 -18.68 18.40 4.95
N PHE A 3 -18.01 18.84 3.87
CA PHE A 3 -16.59 19.16 3.90
C PHE A 3 -16.18 20.09 5.05
N ASN A 4 -16.88 21.23 5.25
CA ASN A 4 -16.53 22.18 6.31
C ASN A 4 -16.67 21.59 7.72
N GLN A 5 -17.63 20.71 7.94
CA GLN A 5 -17.80 20.01 9.22
C GLN A 5 -16.63 19.07 9.49
N ILE A 6 -16.13 18.41 8.44
CA ILE A 6 -14.96 17.52 8.55
C ILE A 6 -13.72 18.32 8.92
N ILE A 7 -13.50 19.45 8.26
CA ILE A 7 -12.32 20.28 8.54
C ILE A 7 -12.38 20.81 9.98
N GLN A 8 -13.56 21.28 10.43
CA GLN A 8 -13.73 21.71 11.81
C GLN A 8 -13.43 20.57 12.81
N GLU A 9 -13.95 19.34 12.57
CA GLU A 9 -13.67 18.19 13.44
C GLU A 9 -12.16 17.82 13.42
N PHE A 10 -11.48 17.98 12.28
CA PHE A 10 -10.03 17.77 12.19
C PHE A 10 -9.24 18.81 13.00
N GLU A 11 -9.65 20.08 12.96
CA GLU A 11 -9.06 21.16 13.75
C GLU A 11 -9.24 20.92 15.26
N GLU A 12 -10.45 20.52 15.70
CA GLU A 12 -10.76 20.20 17.08
C GLU A 12 -9.98 18.97 17.63
N LEU A 13 -9.69 18.00 16.76
CA LEU A 13 -8.95 16.77 17.10
C LEU A 13 -7.44 16.88 16.88
N SER A 14 -6.95 18.04 16.45
CA SER A 14 -5.55 18.24 16.05
C SER A 14 -4.57 17.93 17.20
N ASP A 15 -3.49 17.20 16.86
CA ASP A 15 -2.43 16.77 17.79
C ASP A 15 -1.06 17.03 17.14
N VAL A 16 -0.49 18.21 17.43
CA VAL A 16 0.79 18.65 16.86
C VAL A 16 1.94 17.71 17.25
N ASP A 17 1.93 17.20 18.49
CA ASP A 17 2.97 16.29 18.96
C ASP A 17 2.93 14.96 18.21
N PHE A 18 1.73 14.46 17.93
CA PHE A 18 1.59 13.27 17.11
C PHE A 18 2.02 13.51 15.66
N ALA A 19 1.67 14.67 15.09
CA ALA A 19 2.13 15.05 13.75
C ALA A 19 3.66 15.02 13.68
N GLU A 20 4.36 15.68 14.60
CA GLU A 20 5.83 15.66 14.64
C GLU A 20 6.40 14.25 14.83
N ASN A 21 5.73 13.40 15.60
CA ASN A 21 6.16 12.02 15.77
C ASN A 21 6.04 11.17 14.50
N MET A 22 5.10 11.47 13.59
CA MET A 22 4.97 10.74 12.32
C MET A 22 6.24 10.84 11.47
N LYS A 23 6.95 11.96 11.50
CA LYS A 23 8.23 12.15 10.79
C LYS A 23 9.29 11.13 11.20
N LYS A 24 9.33 10.71 12.46
CA LYS A 24 10.26 9.67 12.95
C LYS A 24 10.03 8.31 12.30
N PHE A 25 8.85 8.09 11.75
CA PHE A 25 8.49 6.87 11.00
C PHE A 25 8.62 7.02 9.49
N GLY A 26 9.17 8.15 9.02
CA GLY A 26 9.36 8.44 7.60
C GLY A 26 8.04 8.81 6.90
N ILE A 27 7.16 9.51 7.61
CA ILE A 27 5.96 10.14 7.05
C ILE A 27 6.25 11.64 6.99
N ASP A 28 6.82 12.05 5.85
CA ASP A 28 7.21 13.44 5.59
C ASP A 28 6.07 14.18 4.90
N TYR A 29 5.18 14.75 5.67
CA TYR A 29 4.03 15.54 5.18
C TYR A 29 4.38 17.02 5.04
N VAL A 30 3.65 17.73 4.17
CA VAL A 30 3.72 19.20 4.07
C VAL A 30 2.82 19.85 5.13
N LYS A 31 1.58 19.36 5.27
CA LYS A 31 0.59 19.81 6.25
C LYS A 31 -0.10 18.61 6.87
N SER A 32 -0.33 18.66 8.18
CA SER A 32 -1.03 17.61 8.93
C SER A 32 -1.76 18.20 10.13
N TYR A 33 -2.89 17.62 10.47
CA TYR A 33 -3.61 17.85 11.72
C TYR A 33 -3.10 16.95 12.86
N GLY A 34 -2.40 15.86 12.54
CA GLY A 34 -1.92 14.89 13.52
C GLY A 34 -2.99 13.92 14.01
N LEU A 35 -3.98 13.58 13.18
CA LEU A 35 -4.99 12.60 13.55
C LEU A 35 -4.49 11.16 13.34
N ARG A 36 -4.91 10.29 14.24
CA ARG A 36 -4.64 8.85 14.12
C ARG A 36 -5.63 8.18 13.17
N LEU A 37 -5.18 7.19 12.44
CA LEU A 37 -6.00 6.46 11.47
C LEU A 37 -7.37 5.96 12.01
N PRO A 38 -7.52 5.51 13.27
CA PRO A 38 -8.84 5.16 13.82
C PRO A 38 -9.82 6.35 13.86
N GLN A 39 -9.34 7.58 14.11
CA GLN A 39 -10.16 8.80 14.10
C GLN A 39 -10.65 9.09 12.68
N ILE A 40 -9.72 9.06 11.71
CA ILE A 40 -10.04 9.26 10.29
C ILE A 40 -11.06 8.22 9.80
N ARG A 41 -10.89 6.95 10.16
CA ARG A 41 -11.84 5.87 9.82
C ARG A 41 -13.22 6.05 10.45
N LYS A 42 -13.29 6.62 11.66
CA LYS A 42 -14.58 6.94 12.31
C LYS A 42 -15.32 8.01 11.50
N ILE A 43 -14.63 9.06 11.08
CA ILE A 43 -15.18 10.14 10.25
C ILE A 43 -15.58 9.60 8.86
N ALA A 44 -14.75 8.76 8.24
CA ALA A 44 -15.07 8.12 6.96
C ALA A 44 -16.39 7.34 7.00
N LYS A 45 -16.67 6.63 8.10
CA LYS A 45 -17.94 5.91 8.29
C LYS A 45 -19.17 6.84 8.34
N GLN A 46 -19.01 8.04 8.85
CA GLN A 46 -20.08 9.04 8.88
C GLN A 46 -20.32 9.71 7.53
N CYS A 47 -19.25 9.81 6.71
CA CYS A 47 -19.33 10.38 5.37
C CYS A 47 -19.97 9.41 4.36
N GLY A 48 -19.68 8.11 4.49
CA GLY A 48 -19.98 7.13 3.46
C GLY A 48 -19.12 7.33 2.20
N LYS A 49 -19.51 6.70 1.09
CA LYS A 49 -18.86 6.89 -0.21
C LYS A 49 -19.41 8.15 -0.89
N ASN A 50 -18.51 9.02 -1.35
CA ASN A 50 -18.86 10.29 -1.99
C ASN A 50 -17.67 10.85 -2.79
N HIS A 51 -17.74 10.72 -4.10
CA HIS A 51 -16.72 11.16 -5.04
C HIS A 51 -16.42 12.68 -4.95
N GLU A 52 -17.45 13.52 -4.96
CA GLU A 52 -17.29 14.96 -4.88
C GLU A 52 -16.62 15.42 -3.58
N LEU A 53 -16.94 14.74 -2.47
CA LEU A 53 -16.27 14.98 -1.20
C LEU A 53 -14.81 14.53 -1.25
N ALA A 54 -14.53 13.37 -1.86
CA ALA A 54 -13.17 12.86 -2.00
C ALA A 54 -12.26 13.82 -2.78
N LEU A 55 -12.76 14.40 -3.88
CA LEU A 55 -12.04 15.40 -4.65
C LEU A 55 -11.76 16.68 -3.84
N LYS A 56 -12.74 17.18 -3.07
CA LYS A 56 -12.56 18.34 -2.19
C LYS A 56 -11.52 18.08 -1.09
N LEU A 57 -11.56 16.90 -0.47
CA LEU A 57 -10.62 16.50 0.55
C LEU A 57 -9.19 16.36 -0.01
N TRP A 58 -9.05 15.77 -1.21
CA TRP A 58 -7.77 15.66 -1.88
C TRP A 58 -7.16 17.03 -2.18
N ASN A 59 -7.96 17.95 -2.72
CA ASN A 59 -7.51 19.30 -3.05
C ASN A 59 -7.19 20.16 -1.82
N HIS A 60 -7.67 19.82 -0.64
CA HIS A 60 -7.35 20.52 0.60
C HIS A 60 -5.88 20.37 1.01
N GLY A 61 -5.24 19.23 0.68
CA GLY A 61 -3.80 19.10 0.72
C GLY A 61 -3.21 18.84 2.11
N TYR A 62 -3.97 18.33 3.06
CA TYR A 62 -3.46 17.84 4.35
C TYR A 62 -3.32 16.32 4.35
N HIS A 63 -2.38 15.80 5.12
CA HIS A 63 -2.11 14.36 5.19
C HIS A 63 -3.38 13.54 5.48
N GLU A 64 -4.14 13.95 6.48
CA GLU A 64 -5.35 13.26 6.89
C GLU A 64 -6.49 13.42 5.87
N THR A 65 -6.54 14.52 5.12
CA THR A 65 -7.55 14.68 4.07
C THR A 65 -7.23 13.81 2.86
N TYR A 66 -5.97 13.58 2.52
CA TYR A 66 -5.59 12.57 1.53
C TYR A 66 -6.02 11.16 1.98
N LEU A 67 -5.72 10.78 3.24
CA LEU A 67 -6.15 9.49 3.80
C LEU A 67 -7.67 9.34 3.77
N LEU A 68 -8.40 10.36 4.21
CA LEU A 68 -9.87 10.34 4.22
C LEU A 68 -10.43 10.26 2.80
N ALA A 69 -9.84 10.98 1.83
CA ALA A 69 -10.23 10.90 0.42
C ALA A 69 -10.20 9.47 -0.09
N THR A 70 -9.13 8.70 0.18
CA THR A 70 -9.05 7.28 -0.25
C THR A 70 -10.11 6.40 0.40
N LEU A 71 -10.62 6.77 1.57
CA LEU A 71 -11.65 6.02 2.29
C LEU A 71 -13.06 6.30 1.78
N VAL A 72 -13.33 7.56 1.37
CA VAL A 72 -14.67 7.98 0.94
C VAL A 72 -14.86 7.96 -0.57
N GLU A 73 -13.78 7.82 -1.36
CA GLU A 73 -13.84 7.76 -2.82
C GLU A 73 -14.65 6.55 -3.31
N GLU A 74 -15.40 6.76 -4.39
CA GLU A 74 -16.18 5.76 -5.12
C GLU A 74 -15.30 5.17 -6.25
N PRO A 75 -14.80 3.92 -6.14
CA PRO A 75 -13.82 3.39 -7.08
C PRO A 75 -14.27 3.39 -8.54
N GLU A 76 -15.57 3.24 -8.78
CA GLU A 76 -16.19 3.22 -10.10
C GLU A 76 -16.26 4.59 -10.78
N LYS A 77 -16.03 5.67 -10.05
CA LYS A 77 -15.99 7.04 -10.57
C LYS A 77 -14.59 7.55 -10.85
N VAL A 78 -13.58 6.82 -10.39
CA VAL A 78 -12.18 7.20 -10.61
C VAL A 78 -11.82 6.93 -12.07
N ASP A 79 -11.51 8.00 -12.80
CA ASP A 79 -11.00 7.90 -14.18
C ASP A 79 -9.47 7.82 -14.20
N SER A 80 -8.91 7.55 -15.39
CA SER A 80 -7.47 7.41 -15.60
C SER A 80 -6.68 8.67 -15.26
N ILE A 81 -7.26 9.86 -15.39
CA ILE A 81 -6.59 11.13 -15.09
C ILE A 81 -6.44 11.23 -13.59
N GLN A 82 -7.53 11.11 -12.84
CA GLN A 82 -7.54 11.14 -11.38
C GLN A 82 -6.62 10.07 -10.79
N LEU A 83 -6.69 8.82 -11.30
CA LEU A 83 -5.86 7.71 -10.84
C LEU A 83 -4.37 8.06 -10.96
N ASN A 84 -3.95 8.56 -12.12
CA ASN A 84 -2.56 8.92 -12.37
C ASN A 84 -2.13 10.14 -11.53
N GLU A 85 -2.96 11.15 -11.40
CA GLU A 85 -2.68 12.32 -10.57
C GLU A 85 -2.47 11.91 -9.10
N TRP A 86 -3.39 11.14 -8.54
CA TRP A 86 -3.32 10.73 -7.14
C TRP A 86 -2.09 9.87 -6.85
N VAL A 87 -1.81 8.88 -7.70
CA VAL A 87 -0.66 7.99 -7.53
C VAL A 87 0.66 8.76 -7.64
N ASN A 88 0.77 9.72 -8.57
CA ASN A 88 1.97 10.55 -8.70
C ASN A 88 2.16 11.55 -7.55
N MET A 89 1.10 11.86 -6.79
CA MET A 89 1.17 12.73 -5.61
C MET A 89 1.48 11.97 -4.31
N PHE A 90 1.56 10.65 -4.31
CA PHE A 90 1.92 9.89 -3.11
C PHE A 90 3.34 10.22 -2.65
N TYR A 91 3.49 10.54 -1.37
CA TYR A 91 4.75 10.97 -0.77
C TYR A 91 5.13 10.20 0.50
N SER A 92 4.26 9.32 0.99
CA SER A 92 4.49 8.55 2.21
C SER A 92 3.99 7.11 2.09
N TRP A 93 4.61 6.23 2.84
CA TRP A 93 4.30 4.79 2.80
C TRP A 93 2.90 4.47 3.32
N ASP A 94 2.42 5.18 4.32
CA ASP A 94 1.10 4.96 4.91
C ASP A 94 -0.02 5.43 3.99
N LEU A 95 0.15 6.56 3.28
CA LEU A 95 -0.80 7.02 2.26
C LEU A 95 -0.91 5.99 1.13
N VAL A 96 0.22 5.48 0.61
CA VAL A 96 0.24 4.40 -0.39
C VAL A 96 -0.52 3.18 0.11
N ASP A 97 -0.20 2.71 1.32
CA ASP A 97 -0.80 1.49 1.86
C ASP A 97 -2.31 1.66 2.08
N GLN A 98 -2.74 2.82 2.62
CA GLN A 98 -4.18 3.10 2.78
C GLN A 98 -4.89 3.25 1.43
N ALA A 99 -4.29 3.89 0.43
CA ALA A 99 -4.85 3.98 -0.91
C ALA A 99 -5.01 2.58 -1.54
N CYS A 100 -4.00 1.72 -1.44
CA CYS A 100 -4.08 0.35 -1.95
C CYS A 100 -5.19 -0.46 -1.26
N ILE A 101 -5.32 -0.35 0.07
CA ILE A 101 -6.30 -1.12 0.87
C ILE A 101 -7.73 -0.63 0.62
N ASN A 102 -7.94 0.68 0.54
CA ASN A 102 -9.27 1.26 0.61
C ASN A 102 -9.86 1.63 -0.76
N LEU A 103 -9.00 1.80 -1.79
CA LEU A 103 -9.40 2.31 -3.10
C LEU A 103 -8.81 1.49 -4.26
N LEU A 104 -7.47 1.47 -4.44
CA LEU A 104 -6.85 1.02 -5.69
C LEU A 104 -7.13 -0.44 -6.02
N ARG A 105 -7.26 -1.32 -5.02
CA ARG A 105 -7.59 -2.75 -5.24
C ARG A 105 -8.96 -2.99 -5.89
N PHE A 106 -9.82 -1.99 -5.91
CA PHE A 106 -11.16 -2.05 -6.51
C PHE A 106 -11.21 -1.43 -7.90
N ILE A 107 -10.11 -0.83 -8.37
CA ILE A 107 -10.01 -0.17 -9.68
C ILE A 107 -9.25 -1.08 -10.63
N PRO A 108 -9.91 -1.66 -11.68
CA PRO A 108 -9.23 -2.56 -12.61
C PRO A 108 -8.00 -1.95 -13.27
N GLU A 109 -8.09 -0.69 -13.71
CA GLU A 109 -6.97 0.03 -14.31
C GLU A 109 -5.77 0.18 -13.36
N ALA A 110 -5.99 0.34 -12.05
CA ALA A 110 -4.91 0.37 -11.08
C ALA A 110 -4.17 -0.98 -11.00
N ILE A 111 -4.92 -2.09 -11.15
CA ILE A 111 -4.34 -3.44 -11.18
C ILE A 111 -3.52 -3.65 -12.46
N ASP A 112 -3.99 -3.15 -13.60
CA ASP A 112 -3.28 -3.22 -14.89
C ASP A 112 -2.01 -2.36 -14.87
N ASN A 113 -2.04 -1.23 -14.19
CA ASN A 113 -0.91 -0.31 -14.05
C ASN A 113 0.22 -0.84 -13.14
N ILE A 114 0.05 -1.95 -12.42
CA ILE A 114 1.09 -2.54 -11.55
C ILE A 114 2.42 -2.70 -12.32
N PHE A 115 2.39 -3.18 -13.56
CA PHE A 115 3.61 -3.39 -14.36
C PHE A 115 4.29 -2.07 -14.72
N THR A 116 3.52 -1.06 -15.09
CA THR A 116 4.05 0.28 -15.39
C THR A 116 4.65 0.91 -14.14
N TRP A 117 3.91 0.91 -13.03
CA TRP A 117 4.37 1.50 -11.77
C TRP A 117 5.57 0.77 -11.16
N SER A 118 5.70 -0.54 -11.36
CA SER A 118 6.85 -1.31 -10.86
C SER A 118 8.17 -0.90 -11.51
N ASN A 119 8.14 -0.24 -12.67
CA ASN A 119 9.30 0.28 -13.38
C ASN A 119 9.54 1.78 -13.15
N SER A 120 8.71 2.45 -12.37
CA SER A 120 8.82 3.89 -12.12
C SER A 120 10.08 4.25 -11.34
N ASP A 121 10.68 5.40 -11.69
CA ASP A 121 11.77 6.01 -10.92
C ASP A 121 11.25 6.73 -9.66
N ALA A 122 9.97 7.12 -9.63
CA ALA A 122 9.35 7.71 -8.44
C ALA A 122 9.14 6.66 -7.35
N GLU A 123 9.73 6.89 -6.17
CA GLU A 123 9.77 5.90 -5.07
C GLU A 123 8.38 5.41 -4.67
N PHE A 124 7.43 6.33 -4.44
CA PHE A 124 6.11 5.96 -3.95
C PHE A 124 5.17 5.44 -5.04
N VAL A 125 5.37 5.81 -6.31
CA VAL A 125 4.71 5.17 -7.46
C VAL A 125 5.15 3.71 -7.56
N LYS A 126 6.47 3.46 -7.50
CA LYS A 126 7.00 2.09 -7.51
C LYS A 126 6.56 1.29 -6.28
N ARG A 127 6.54 1.92 -5.10
CA ARG A 127 5.98 1.31 -3.88
C ARG A 127 4.52 0.91 -4.09
N THR A 128 3.71 1.74 -4.76
CA THR A 128 2.29 1.46 -5.00
C THR A 128 2.09 0.15 -5.73
N ALA A 129 2.89 -0.16 -6.75
CA ALA A 129 2.82 -1.43 -7.47
C ALA A 129 2.94 -2.63 -6.52
N PHE A 130 3.97 -2.65 -5.69
CA PHE A 130 4.22 -3.79 -4.80
C PHE A 130 3.27 -3.82 -3.59
N SER A 131 2.87 -2.66 -3.05
CA SER A 131 1.85 -2.59 -2.00
C SER A 131 0.50 -3.11 -2.51
N LEU A 132 0.14 -2.78 -3.76
CA LEU A 132 -1.10 -3.26 -4.36
C LEU A 132 -1.08 -4.78 -4.57
N ILE A 133 0.04 -5.36 -5.03
CA ILE A 133 0.22 -6.83 -5.10
C ILE A 133 0.02 -7.46 -3.72
N ALA A 134 0.63 -6.89 -2.68
CA ALA A 134 0.49 -7.41 -1.31
C ALA A 134 -0.98 -7.37 -0.83
N VAL A 135 -1.68 -6.28 -1.11
CA VAL A 135 -3.10 -6.11 -0.74
C VAL A 135 -3.99 -7.09 -1.52
N LEU A 136 -3.75 -7.29 -2.82
CA LEU A 136 -4.46 -8.28 -3.62
C LEU A 136 -4.25 -9.70 -3.05
N ALA A 137 -3.03 -10.04 -2.65
CA ALA A 137 -2.74 -11.36 -2.08
C ALA A 137 -3.45 -11.61 -0.73
N VAL A 138 -3.80 -10.57 0.01
CA VAL A 138 -4.58 -10.68 1.26
C VAL A 138 -6.08 -10.81 0.99
N HIS A 139 -6.59 -10.11 -0.02
CA HIS A 139 -8.03 -9.91 -0.20
C HIS A 139 -8.65 -10.67 -1.36
N ASN A 140 -7.87 -11.05 -2.38
CA ASN A 140 -8.36 -11.69 -3.61
C ASN A 140 -7.71 -13.06 -3.79
N LYS A 141 -8.51 -14.12 -3.60
CA LYS A 141 -8.00 -15.51 -3.68
C LYS A 141 -7.79 -16.00 -5.11
N ASP A 142 -8.48 -15.40 -6.07
CA ASP A 142 -8.53 -15.87 -7.46
C ASP A 142 -7.52 -15.15 -8.37
N VAL A 143 -6.60 -14.37 -7.79
CA VAL A 143 -5.58 -13.68 -8.57
C VAL A 143 -4.46 -14.66 -8.93
N ASP A 144 -4.12 -14.73 -10.21
CA ASP A 144 -2.89 -15.36 -10.67
C ASP A 144 -1.69 -14.47 -10.31
N PHE A 145 -0.91 -14.91 -9.31
CA PHE A 145 0.28 -14.20 -8.85
C PHE A 145 1.54 -14.54 -9.64
N ASP A 146 1.55 -15.59 -10.47
CA ASP A 146 2.71 -16.01 -11.24
C ASP A 146 3.23 -14.87 -12.13
N LYS A 147 2.33 -14.09 -12.69
CA LYS A 147 2.65 -12.92 -13.52
C LYS A 147 3.46 -11.82 -12.82
N TYR A 148 3.46 -11.78 -11.47
CA TYR A 148 4.17 -10.76 -10.72
C TYR A 148 5.56 -11.19 -10.22
N PHE A 149 5.92 -12.45 -10.31
CA PHE A 149 7.19 -12.93 -9.74
C PHE A 149 8.42 -12.29 -10.39
N GLU A 150 8.38 -12.04 -11.71
CA GLU A 150 9.51 -11.40 -12.39
C GLU A 150 9.71 -9.96 -11.91
N ILE A 151 8.64 -9.15 -11.84
CA ILE A 151 8.76 -7.78 -11.36
C ILE A 151 9.13 -7.70 -9.87
N ILE A 152 8.75 -8.69 -9.05
CA ILE A 152 9.17 -8.82 -7.65
C ILE A 152 10.68 -9.11 -7.59
N LYS A 153 11.19 -9.99 -8.46
CA LYS A 153 12.63 -10.29 -8.56
C LYS A 153 13.43 -9.04 -8.91
N GLU A 154 13.02 -8.33 -9.96
CA GLU A 154 13.67 -7.07 -10.36
C GLU A 154 13.53 -5.98 -9.29
N GLY A 155 12.34 -5.80 -8.72
CA GLY A 155 12.09 -4.83 -7.64
C GLY A 155 12.89 -5.11 -6.37
N SER A 156 13.31 -6.36 -6.14
CA SER A 156 14.14 -6.73 -4.98
C SER A 156 15.51 -6.07 -4.97
N LYS A 157 16.00 -5.64 -6.14
CA LYS A 157 17.29 -4.96 -6.32
C LYS A 157 17.24 -3.49 -5.89
N ASP A 158 16.06 -2.93 -5.66
CA ASP A 158 15.89 -1.52 -5.31
C ASP A 158 16.35 -1.25 -3.87
N ASN A 159 17.33 -0.37 -3.70
CA ASN A 159 17.92 -0.06 -2.40
C ASN A 159 17.08 0.95 -1.58
N ARG A 160 16.10 1.63 -2.19
CA ARG A 160 15.24 2.57 -1.49
C ARG A 160 14.42 1.84 -0.42
N ASN A 161 14.41 2.40 0.77
CA ASN A 161 13.87 1.72 1.95
C ASN A 161 12.39 1.38 1.80
N PHE A 162 11.60 2.29 1.25
CA PHE A 162 10.16 2.10 1.12
C PHE A 162 9.79 1.15 -0.03
N VAL A 163 10.60 1.09 -1.11
CA VAL A 163 10.41 0.12 -2.20
C VAL A 163 10.74 -1.28 -1.73
N LYS A 164 11.96 -1.53 -1.20
CA LYS A 164 12.34 -2.90 -0.77
C LYS A 164 11.41 -3.48 0.29
N LYS A 165 10.85 -2.63 1.17
CA LYS A 165 9.85 -3.07 2.17
C LYS A 165 8.55 -3.51 1.52
N SER A 166 8.04 -2.80 0.49
CA SER A 166 6.84 -3.20 -0.23
C SER A 166 7.05 -4.46 -1.06
N VAL A 167 8.21 -4.61 -1.71
CA VAL A 167 8.59 -5.84 -2.42
C VAL A 167 8.60 -7.05 -1.46
N ASN A 168 9.24 -6.91 -0.30
CA ASN A 168 9.24 -7.95 0.73
C ASN A 168 7.81 -8.25 1.22
N TRP A 169 6.97 -7.22 1.39
CA TRP A 169 5.58 -7.39 1.78
C TRP A 169 4.79 -8.16 0.72
N ALA A 170 4.91 -7.80 -0.57
CA ALA A 170 4.27 -8.50 -1.68
C ALA A 170 4.62 -9.99 -1.70
N LEU A 171 5.92 -10.31 -1.71
CA LEU A 171 6.39 -11.71 -1.74
C LEU A 171 5.86 -12.53 -0.56
N ARG A 172 5.88 -11.96 0.64
CA ARG A 172 5.37 -12.63 1.84
C ARG A 172 3.85 -12.82 1.80
N GLN A 173 3.08 -11.85 1.32
CA GLN A 173 1.63 -12.01 1.26
C GLN A 173 1.22 -13.04 0.20
N ILE A 174 1.86 -13.02 -0.97
CA ILE A 174 1.66 -14.08 -1.98
C ILE A 174 1.95 -15.46 -1.35
N GLY A 175 3.10 -15.63 -0.72
CA GLY A 175 3.47 -16.90 -0.11
C GLY A 175 2.58 -17.35 1.06
N LYS A 176 1.74 -16.45 1.61
CA LYS A 176 0.76 -16.79 2.65
C LYS A 176 -0.65 -17.05 2.13
N SER A 177 -0.90 -16.83 0.84
CA SER A 177 -2.24 -16.95 0.25
C SER A 177 -2.69 -18.41 0.04
N SER A 178 -1.77 -19.29 -0.35
CA SER A 178 -2.01 -20.72 -0.52
C SER A 178 -0.73 -21.56 -0.34
N ALA A 179 -0.87 -22.90 -0.17
CA ALA A 179 0.27 -23.81 -0.10
C ALA A 179 1.08 -23.84 -1.43
N GLU A 180 0.39 -23.71 -2.57
CA GLU A 180 1.02 -23.62 -3.88
C GLU A 180 1.83 -22.33 -4.02
N ASN A 181 1.22 -21.20 -3.71
CA ASN A 181 1.88 -19.90 -3.74
C ASN A 181 3.03 -19.80 -2.73
N ASN A 182 2.93 -20.53 -1.61
CA ASN A 182 4.04 -20.62 -0.65
C ASN A 182 5.27 -21.27 -1.27
N LYS A 183 5.10 -22.41 -1.96
CA LYS A 183 6.20 -23.10 -2.65
C LYS A 183 6.84 -22.21 -3.72
N LYS A 184 6.02 -21.53 -4.53
CA LYS A 184 6.49 -20.64 -5.59
C LYS A 184 7.22 -19.41 -5.01
N ALA A 185 6.67 -18.79 -3.98
CA ALA A 185 7.28 -17.64 -3.33
C ALA A 185 8.60 -17.98 -2.61
N LEU A 186 8.69 -19.16 -1.99
CA LEU A 186 9.94 -19.65 -1.40
C LEU A 186 10.99 -19.92 -2.49
N LYS A 187 10.62 -20.56 -3.59
CA LYS A 187 11.53 -20.76 -4.72
C LYS A 187 12.09 -19.42 -5.20
N LEU A 188 11.22 -18.44 -5.44
CA LEU A 188 11.66 -17.10 -5.84
C LEU A 188 12.53 -16.43 -4.77
N ALA A 189 12.20 -16.58 -3.48
CA ALA A 189 12.98 -15.98 -2.40
C ALA A 189 14.42 -16.55 -2.36
N TYR A 190 14.59 -17.85 -2.60
CA TYR A 190 15.93 -18.46 -2.72
C TYR A 190 16.68 -17.96 -3.97
N GLU A 191 16.01 -17.81 -5.11
CA GLU A 191 16.63 -17.22 -6.30
C GLU A 191 17.08 -15.75 -6.06
N ILE A 192 16.26 -14.95 -5.36
CA ILE A 192 16.60 -13.58 -4.98
C ILE A 192 17.78 -13.54 -4.01
N LEU A 193 17.93 -14.55 -3.14
CA LEU A 193 19.03 -14.62 -2.17
C LEU A 193 20.41 -14.70 -2.84
N GLU A 194 20.48 -15.34 -4.03
CA GLU A 194 21.70 -15.50 -4.81
C GLU A 194 22.10 -14.22 -5.56
N ILE A 195 21.23 -13.22 -5.64
CA ILE A 195 21.55 -11.95 -6.29
C ILE A 195 22.57 -11.19 -5.43
N ASP A 196 23.67 -10.75 -6.05
CA ASP A 196 24.69 -9.96 -5.37
C ASP A 196 24.24 -8.50 -5.16
N ASN A 197 23.23 -8.33 -4.30
CA ASN A 197 22.67 -7.06 -3.92
C ASN A 197 22.15 -7.10 -2.49
N ASN A 198 22.46 -6.09 -1.68
CA ASN A 198 22.09 -6.06 -0.26
C ASN A 198 20.57 -5.95 -0.04
N ALA A 199 19.85 -5.21 -0.88
CA ALA A 199 18.40 -5.11 -0.79
C ALA A 199 17.74 -6.45 -1.13
N SER A 200 18.20 -7.12 -2.20
CA SER A 200 17.73 -8.46 -2.59
C SER A 200 17.91 -9.45 -1.45
N ARG A 201 19.11 -9.54 -0.86
CA ARG A 201 19.37 -10.42 0.28
C ARG A 201 18.49 -10.12 1.49
N TRP A 202 18.21 -8.82 1.75
CA TRP A 202 17.32 -8.43 2.84
C TRP A 202 15.87 -8.86 2.55
N VAL A 203 15.37 -8.65 1.33
CA VAL A 203 14.04 -9.08 0.89
C VAL A 203 13.90 -10.60 1.02
N ALA A 204 14.87 -11.34 0.48
CA ALA A 204 14.87 -12.80 0.47
C ALA A 204 14.86 -13.38 1.90
N ARG A 205 15.80 -12.95 2.75
CA ARG A 205 15.90 -13.46 4.13
C ARG A 205 14.62 -13.19 4.94
N GLY A 206 14.01 -12.01 4.77
CA GLY A 206 12.76 -11.67 5.43
C GLY A 206 11.60 -12.55 4.97
N ALA A 207 11.52 -12.83 3.66
CA ALA A 207 10.49 -13.70 3.09
C ALA A 207 10.68 -15.16 3.53
N ILE A 208 11.88 -15.73 3.38
CA ILE A 208 12.19 -17.12 3.78
C ILE A 208 11.84 -17.33 5.25
N LYS A 209 12.35 -16.47 6.14
CA LYS A 209 12.10 -16.56 7.59
C LYS A 209 10.62 -16.63 7.94
N GLU A 210 9.77 -15.80 7.30
CA GLU A 210 8.34 -15.80 7.59
C GLU A 210 7.64 -17.00 6.94
N LEU A 211 7.93 -17.27 5.67
CA LEU A 211 7.22 -18.30 4.90
C LEU A 211 7.51 -19.72 5.37
N GLU A 212 8.70 -20.00 5.90
CA GLU A 212 9.06 -21.29 6.50
C GLU A 212 8.63 -21.42 7.96
N SER A 213 8.16 -20.34 8.60
CA SER A 213 7.77 -20.38 10.00
C SER A 213 6.65 -21.40 10.24
N GLU A 214 6.68 -22.08 11.38
CA GLU A 214 5.62 -23.01 11.81
C GLU A 214 4.24 -22.36 11.76
N LYS A 215 4.14 -21.07 12.10
CA LYS A 215 2.90 -20.31 12.06
C LYS A 215 2.30 -20.26 10.64
N VAL A 216 3.11 -20.14 9.61
CA VAL A 216 2.65 -20.11 8.21
C VAL A 216 2.39 -21.53 7.72
N GLN A 217 3.31 -22.49 7.96
CA GLN A 217 3.17 -23.87 7.51
C GLN A 217 1.92 -24.56 8.11
N ASN A 218 1.64 -24.32 9.39
CA ASN A 218 0.45 -24.84 10.06
C ASN A 218 -0.89 -24.34 9.48
N ARG A 219 -0.89 -23.23 8.73
CA ARG A 219 -2.11 -22.77 8.02
C ARG A 219 -2.48 -23.68 6.85
N PHE A 220 -1.49 -24.32 6.24
CA PHE A 220 -1.69 -25.16 5.07
C PHE A 220 -1.95 -26.62 5.44
N SER A 221 -1.46 -27.07 6.62
CA SER A 221 -1.67 -28.44 7.12
C SER A 221 -3.06 -28.68 7.70
N LYS A 222 -3.82 -27.59 8.01
CA LYS A 222 -5.16 -27.67 8.61
C LYS A 222 -6.30 -27.55 7.59
N ARG A 223 -6.00 -27.52 6.32
CA ARG A 223 -6.98 -27.51 5.22
C ARG A 223 -6.81 -28.75 4.35
#